data_8e9eb72228c39e1c8582128a02898a1a
#
_entry.id   8e9eb72228c39e1c8582128a02898a1a
#
_cell.length_a   1.000
_cell.length_b   1.000
_cell.length_c   1.000
_cell.angle_alpha   90.00
_cell.angle_beta   90.00
_cell.angle_gamma   90.00
#
_symmetry.space_group_name_H-M   'P 1'
#
loop_
_entity.id
_entity.type
_entity.pdbx_description
1 polymer ?
#
loop_
_entity_poly.entity_id
_entity_poly.type
_entity_poly.pdbx_seq_one_letter_code
_entity_poly.pdbx_strand_id
1 'polypeptide(L)'
;NFMKVIFTIVLLLMTIGLTTCGILLWRRRKETGDYSRHIQAIFSWLSALTTFVFIFRTWNESLVVDATLFEPEHTFVPLLMQMTFFLYPLEVIRPSISKVKVYALLLAPLLILVFVGMCAGIEYTTLNNYADLWLHLGEFNVWFRLFAICTMLFYCFSLFLVPYDWRRSSVDKKFIMTYAM
;
A
#
# COMPACT_ATOMS: atom_id res chain seq x y z
N ASN A 1 3.78 26.77 -13.17
CA ASN A 1 3.86 26.95 -11.69
C ASN A 1 2.51 26.89 -10.98
N PHE A 2 1.40 27.37 -11.56
CA PHE A 2 0.08 27.36 -10.92
C PHE A 2 -0.41 25.94 -10.59
N MET A 3 -0.29 24.98 -11.50
CA MET A 3 -0.64 23.57 -11.27
C MET A 3 0.17 22.94 -10.15
N LYS A 4 1.47 23.23 -10.06
CA LYS A 4 2.32 22.73 -8.96
C LYS A 4 1.83 23.24 -7.61
N VAL A 5 1.42 24.51 -7.53
CA VAL A 5 0.90 25.10 -6.29
C VAL A 5 -0.39 24.43 -5.87
N ILE A 6 -1.38 24.25 -6.79
CA ILE A 6 -2.64 23.55 -6.48
C ILE A 6 -2.36 22.14 -6.01
N PHE A 7 -1.51 21.39 -6.73
CA PHE A 7 -1.17 20.02 -6.38
C PHE A 7 -0.51 19.93 -5.00
N THR A 8 0.41 20.86 -4.70
CA THR A 8 1.05 20.94 -3.38
C THR A 8 0.04 21.21 -2.27
N ILE A 9 -0.92 22.12 -2.49
CA ILE A 9 -1.97 22.41 -1.49
C ILE A 9 -2.81 21.15 -1.23
N VAL A 10 -3.21 20.42 -2.27
CA VAL A 10 -3.97 19.17 -2.13
C VAL A 10 -3.17 18.13 -1.34
N LEU A 11 -1.90 17.93 -1.67
CA LEU A 11 -1.03 17.00 -0.96
C LEU A 11 -0.83 17.39 0.51
N LEU A 12 -0.69 18.69 0.81
CA LEU A 12 -0.60 19.18 2.19
C LEU A 12 -1.87 18.90 2.98
N LEU A 13 -3.04 19.16 2.40
CA LEU A 13 -4.32 18.85 3.03
C LEU A 13 -4.47 17.35 3.29
N MET A 14 -4.09 16.51 2.34
CA MET A 14 -4.09 15.04 2.50
C MET A 14 -3.13 14.62 3.63
N THR A 15 -1.92 15.17 3.68
CA THR A 15 -0.92 14.86 4.72
C THR A 15 -1.45 15.22 6.12
N ILE A 16 -2.04 16.41 6.27
CA ILE A 16 -2.65 16.85 7.53
C ILE A 16 -3.81 15.95 7.92
N GLY A 17 -4.71 15.63 6.97
CA GLY A 17 -5.85 14.75 7.20
C GLY A 17 -5.44 13.35 7.65
N LEU A 18 -4.49 12.72 6.95
CA LEU A 18 -3.97 11.39 7.29
C LEU A 18 -3.26 11.38 8.65
N THR A 19 -2.46 12.41 8.96
CA THR A 19 -1.78 12.53 10.25
C THR A 19 -2.79 12.66 11.39
N THR A 20 -3.81 13.50 11.22
CA THR A 20 -4.89 13.69 12.19
C THR A 20 -5.68 12.41 12.40
N CYS A 21 -6.04 11.70 11.31
CA CYS A 21 -6.69 10.39 11.37
C CYS A 21 -5.86 9.39 12.19
N GLY A 22 -4.57 9.31 11.94
CA GLY A 22 -3.66 8.44 12.68
C GLY A 22 -3.65 8.74 14.17
N ILE A 23 -3.59 10.03 14.56
CA ILE A 23 -3.63 10.46 15.98
C ILE A 23 -4.96 10.08 16.63
N LEU A 24 -6.09 10.31 15.95
CA LEU A 24 -7.42 10.00 16.48
C LEU A 24 -7.60 8.49 16.68
N LEU A 25 -7.17 7.68 15.71
CA LEU A 25 -7.23 6.22 15.79
C LEU A 25 -6.34 5.69 16.92
N TRP A 26 -5.15 6.26 17.09
CA TRP A 26 -4.24 5.90 18.17
C TRP A 26 -4.81 6.23 19.56
N ARG A 27 -5.40 7.40 19.74
CA ARG A 27 -6.07 7.79 20.99
C ARG A 27 -7.23 6.87 21.30
N ARG A 28 -8.09 6.61 20.31
CA ARG A 28 -9.27 5.76 20.47
C ARG A 28 -8.94 4.30 20.83
N ARG A 29 -7.76 3.81 20.43
CA ARG A 29 -7.26 2.49 20.82
C ARG A 29 -7.06 2.37 22.31
N LYS A 30 -6.52 3.41 22.98
CA LYS A 30 -6.30 3.40 24.43
C LYS A 30 -7.60 3.23 25.21
N GLU A 31 -8.70 3.69 24.65
CA GLU A 31 -10.03 3.60 25.27
C GLU A 31 -10.70 2.24 25.00
N THR A 32 -10.50 1.66 23.84
CA THR A 32 -11.23 0.45 23.40
C THR A 32 -10.41 -0.83 23.46
N GLY A 33 -9.08 -0.75 23.57
CA GLY A 33 -8.19 -1.91 23.55
C GLY A 33 -8.09 -2.62 22.19
N ASP A 34 -8.67 -2.04 21.13
CA ASP A 34 -8.78 -2.65 19.82
C ASP A 34 -7.48 -2.52 19.00
N TYR A 35 -6.88 -3.65 18.68
CA TYR A 35 -5.60 -3.71 17.98
C TYR A 35 -5.69 -3.31 16.51
N SER A 36 -6.86 -3.50 15.87
CA SER A 36 -7.08 -3.13 14.46
C SER A 36 -6.90 -1.62 14.24
N ARG A 37 -7.31 -0.81 15.20
CA ARG A 37 -7.13 0.66 15.16
C ARG A 37 -5.67 1.08 15.24
N HIS A 38 -4.84 0.28 15.90
CA HIS A 38 -3.41 0.53 15.98
C HIS A 38 -2.74 0.36 14.61
N ILE A 39 -3.07 -0.75 13.94
CA ILE A 39 -2.58 -1.02 12.58
C ILE A 39 -3.01 0.11 11.64
N GLN A 40 -4.27 0.50 11.71
CA GLN A 40 -4.80 1.58 10.87
C GLN A 40 -4.15 2.95 11.16
N ALA A 41 -3.81 3.24 12.42
CA ALA A 41 -3.10 4.46 12.79
C ALA A 41 -1.69 4.51 12.20
N ILE A 42 -0.93 3.43 12.35
CA ILE A 42 0.43 3.30 11.77
C ILE A 42 0.38 3.53 10.27
N PHE A 43 -0.63 2.97 9.63
CA PHE A 43 -0.83 3.09 8.21
C PHE A 43 -1.15 4.52 7.76
N SER A 44 -2.05 5.18 8.46
CA SER A 44 -2.37 6.58 8.17
C SER A 44 -1.11 7.46 8.23
N TRP A 45 -0.21 7.19 9.19
CA TRP A 45 1.06 7.91 9.28
C TRP A 45 2.03 7.55 8.17
N LEU A 46 2.11 6.27 7.78
CA LEU A 46 2.95 5.86 6.65
C LEU A 46 2.47 6.52 5.35
N SER A 47 1.16 6.54 5.12
CA SER A 47 0.55 7.22 3.98
C SER A 47 0.79 8.75 4.02
N ALA A 48 0.71 9.37 5.21
CA ALA A 48 1.03 10.78 5.39
C ALA A 48 2.50 11.07 5.04
N LEU A 49 3.42 10.22 5.48
CA LEU A 49 4.85 10.34 5.15
C LEU A 49 5.08 10.23 3.65
N THR A 50 4.47 9.26 2.99
CA THR A 50 4.57 9.09 1.53
C THR A 50 4.05 10.32 0.80
N THR A 51 2.87 10.84 1.18
CA THR A 51 2.29 12.05 0.59
C THR A 51 3.20 13.25 0.80
N PHE A 52 3.82 13.37 1.97
CA PHE A 52 4.76 14.44 2.26
C PHE A 52 6.02 14.37 1.39
N VAL A 53 6.58 13.17 1.19
CA VAL A 53 7.73 12.97 0.27
C VAL A 53 7.38 13.38 -1.16
N PHE A 54 6.15 13.09 -1.63
CA PHE A 54 5.69 13.52 -2.95
C PHE A 54 5.67 15.04 -3.12
N ILE A 55 5.48 15.84 -2.05
CA ILE A 55 5.57 17.30 -2.11
C ILE A 55 6.97 17.74 -2.53
N PHE A 56 8.01 17.18 -1.88
CA PHE A 56 9.40 17.50 -2.23
C PHE A 56 9.72 17.11 -3.66
N ARG A 57 9.26 15.94 -4.09
CA ARG A 57 9.46 15.47 -5.46
C ARG A 57 8.82 16.39 -6.49
N THR A 58 7.61 16.87 -6.24
CA THR A 58 6.88 17.80 -7.13
C THR A 58 7.65 19.10 -7.38
N TRP A 59 8.47 19.55 -6.42
CA TRP A 59 9.24 20.79 -6.56
C TRP A 59 10.62 20.57 -7.16
N ASN A 60 11.22 19.41 -6.94
CA ASN A 60 12.57 19.11 -7.43
C ASN A 60 12.59 18.54 -8.85
N GLU A 61 11.53 17.86 -9.27
CA GLU A 61 11.44 17.27 -10.60
C GLU A 61 10.57 18.11 -11.54
N SER A 62 10.92 18.13 -12.82
CA SER A 62 10.00 18.63 -13.84
C SER A 62 8.76 17.73 -13.82
N LEU A 63 7.56 18.33 -13.78
CA LEU A 63 6.29 17.62 -13.93
C LEU A 63 6.09 17.11 -15.38
N VAL A 64 7.11 16.54 -15.97
CA VAL A 64 6.95 15.70 -17.16
C VAL A 64 6.55 14.34 -16.61
N VAL A 65 5.27 14.06 -16.67
CA VAL A 65 4.75 12.70 -16.46
C VAL A 65 5.13 11.93 -17.73
N ASP A 66 6.37 11.51 -17.79
CA ASP A 66 6.73 10.42 -18.69
C ASP A 66 5.98 9.22 -18.16
N ALA A 67 4.90 8.86 -18.86
CA ALA A 67 4.05 7.74 -18.50
C ALA A 67 4.78 6.43 -18.85
N THR A 68 5.86 6.16 -18.12
CA THR A 68 6.57 4.90 -18.21
C THR A 68 5.76 3.81 -17.51
N LEU A 69 5.63 2.67 -18.19
CA LEU A 69 4.88 1.54 -17.66
C LEU A 69 5.70 0.86 -16.56
N PHE A 70 5.01 0.54 -15.46
CA PHE A 70 5.57 -0.22 -14.35
C PHE A 70 6.87 0.37 -13.76
N GLU A 71 6.93 1.69 -13.62
CA GLU A 71 8.04 2.31 -12.88
C GLU A 71 8.24 1.62 -11.52
N PRO A 72 9.49 1.41 -11.10
CA PRO A 72 9.78 0.74 -9.83
C PRO A 72 9.07 1.37 -8.64
N GLU A 73 9.04 2.68 -8.56
CA GLU A 73 8.37 3.39 -7.48
C GLU A 73 6.85 3.17 -7.50
N HIS A 74 6.23 3.22 -8.68
CA HIS A 74 4.80 2.96 -8.85
C HIS A 74 4.44 1.48 -8.70
N THR A 75 5.43 0.58 -8.74
CA THR A 75 5.23 -0.86 -8.54
C THR A 75 5.44 -1.26 -7.08
N PHE A 76 6.55 -0.83 -6.45
CA PHE A 76 6.93 -1.31 -5.13
C PHE A 76 6.37 -0.48 -3.97
N VAL A 77 6.17 0.82 -4.14
CA VAL A 77 5.54 1.65 -3.09
C VAL A 77 4.09 1.21 -2.80
N PRO A 78 3.23 0.91 -3.81
CA PRO A 78 1.91 0.35 -3.54
C PRO A 78 1.92 -0.99 -2.80
N LEU A 79 2.96 -1.82 -2.94
CA LEU A 79 3.09 -3.05 -2.14
C LEU A 79 3.18 -2.77 -0.64
N LEU A 80 3.85 -1.69 -0.22
CA LEU A 80 3.84 -1.27 1.19
C LEU A 80 2.43 -0.89 1.65
N MET A 81 1.69 -0.18 0.79
CA MET A 81 0.31 0.19 1.07
C MET A 81 -0.60 -1.05 1.15
N GLN A 82 -0.35 -2.04 0.28
CA GLN A 82 -1.10 -3.30 0.24
C GLN A 82 -1.01 -4.08 1.57
N MET A 83 0.11 -4.02 2.28
CA MET A 83 0.27 -4.67 3.58
C MET A 83 -0.85 -4.29 4.55
N THR A 84 -1.25 -3.06 4.53
CA THR A 84 -2.25 -2.53 5.46
C THR A 84 -3.67 -2.75 4.98
N PHE A 85 -3.91 -2.64 3.69
CA PHE A 85 -5.20 -3.04 3.12
C PHE A 85 -5.50 -4.51 3.37
N PHE A 86 -4.46 -5.34 3.52
CA PHE A 86 -4.61 -6.74 3.87
C PHE A 86 -4.74 -6.96 5.38
N LEU A 87 -3.88 -6.33 6.18
CA LEU A 87 -3.83 -6.58 7.63
C LEU A 87 -5.06 -6.07 8.38
N TYR A 88 -5.57 -4.92 8.01
CA TYR A 88 -6.70 -4.33 8.72
C TYR A 88 -7.97 -5.18 8.60
N PRO A 89 -8.44 -5.58 7.40
CA PRO A 89 -9.57 -6.49 7.28
C PRO A 89 -9.32 -7.84 7.93
N LEU A 90 -8.11 -8.40 7.81
CA LEU A 90 -7.76 -9.67 8.43
C LEU A 90 -7.89 -9.62 9.95
N GLU A 91 -7.42 -8.56 10.60
CA GLU A 91 -7.54 -8.37 12.05
C GLU A 91 -9.00 -8.22 12.48
N VAL A 92 -9.81 -7.50 11.71
CA VAL A 92 -11.24 -7.33 12.00
C VAL A 92 -12.00 -8.65 11.86
N ILE A 93 -11.68 -9.45 10.83
CA ILE A 93 -12.35 -10.72 10.56
C ILE A 93 -11.91 -11.80 11.55
N ARG A 94 -10.64 -11.89 11.82
CA ARG A 94 -10.00 -12.94 12.61
C ARG A 94 -9.01 -12.40 13.64
N PRO A 95 -9.48 -11.73 14.70
CA PRO A 95 -8.60 -11.19 15.74
C PRO A 95 -7.78 -12.27 16.47
N SER A 96 -8.21 -13.53 16.40
CA SER A 96 -7.49 -14.67 16.98
C SER A 96 -6.21 -15.05 16.20
N ILE A 97 -6.05 -14.59 14.95
CA ILE A 97 -4.86 -14.82 14.13
C ILE A 97 -3.78 -13.79 14.47
N SER A 98 -4.08 -12.74 15.22
CA SER A 98 -3.23 -11.60 15.51
C SER A 98 -1.99 -11.91 16.38
N LYS A 99 -1.33 -13.03 16.08
CA LYS A 99 0.00 -13.30 16.65
C LYS A 99 1.05 -12.64 15.78
N VAL A 100 1.94 -11.87 16.40
CA VAL A 100 3.04 -11.17 15.73
C VAL A 100 3.80 -12.09 14.75
N LYS A 101 3.99 -13.35 15.09
CA LYS A 101 4.64 -14.35 14.23
C LYS A 101 3.87 -14.60 12.92
N VAL A 102 2.55 -14.64 12.96
CA VAL A 102 1.72 -14.86 11.76
C VAL A 102 1.78 -13.63 10.86
N TYR A 103 1.70 -12.44 11.43
CA TYR A 103 1.86 -11.21 10.65
C TYR A 103 3.25 -11.10 10.04
N ALA A 104 4.29 -11.40 10.80
CA ALA A 104 5.65 -11.41 10.27
C ALA A 104 5.77 -12.38 9.07
N LEU A 105 5.21 -13.57 9.17
CA LEU A 105 5.23 -14.56 8.09
C LEU A 105 4.44 -14.09 6.86
N LEU A 106 3.27 -13.48 7.06
CA LEU A 106 2.44 -12.98 5.97
C LEU A 106 3.05 -11.76 5.28
N LEU A 107 3.71 -10.89 6.03
CA LEU A 107 4.30 -9.66 5.49
C LEU A 107 5.72 -9.86 4.95
N ALA A 108 6.45 -10.86 5.42
CA ALA A 108 7.84 -11.09 5.02
C ALA A 108 8.03 -11.14 3.48
N PRO A 109 7.20 -11.85 2.70
CA PRO A 109 7.36 -11.88 1.25
C PRO A 109 7.21 -10.50 0.60
N LEU A 110 6.26 -9.70 1.07
CA LEU A 110 6.03 -8.34 0.57
C LEU A 110 7.20 -7.42 0.93
N LEU A 111 7.68 -7.49 2.18
CA LEU A 111 8.82 -6.70 2.65
C LEU A 111 10.10 -7.06 1.88
N ILE A 112 10.34 -8.33 1.64
CA ILE A 112 11.49 -8.80 0.85
C ILE A 112 11.38 -8.27 -0.59
N LEU A 113 10.21 -8.36 -1.22
CA LEU A 113 9.98 -7.83 -2.56
C LEU A 113 10.26 -6.33 -2.66
N VAL A 114 9.73 -5.55 -1.71
CA VAL A 114 9.95 -4.10 -1.68
C VAL A 114 11.43 -3.79 -1.44
N PHE A 115 12.06 -4.46 -0.47
CA PHE A 115 13.47 -4.24 -0.16
C PHE A 115 14.36 -4.57 -1.36
N VAL A 116 14.17 -5.73 -1.98
CA VAL A 116 14.93 -6.13 -3.17
C VAL A 116 14.63 -5.17 -4.33
N GLY A 117 13.36 -4.81 -4.55
CA GLY A 117 12.98 -3.92 -5.64
C GLY A 117 13.53 -2.50 -5.53
N MET A 118 13.69 -1.98 -4.31
CA MET A 118 14.10 -0.59 -4.10
C MET A 118 15.58 -0.44 -3.71
N CYS A 119 16.16 -1.44 -3.08
CA CYS A 119 17.48 -1.32 -2.44
C CYS A 119 18.58 -2.20 -3.05
N ALA A 120 18.25 -3.21 -3.84
CA ALA A 120 19.25 -4.16 -4.38
C ALA A 120 20.02 -3.63 -5.60
N GLY A 121 19.81 -2.38 -6.01
CA GLY A 121 20.52 -1.79 -7.16
C GLY A 121 20.19 -2.44 -8.51
N ILE A 122 18.96 -2.96 -8.66
CA ILE A 122 18.49 -3.51 -9.92
C ILE A 122 18.36 -2.39 -10.94
N GLU A 123 19.03 -2.51 -12.09
CA GLU A 123 18.84 -1.61 -13.21
C GLU A 123 17.52 -1.90 -13.89
N TYR A 124 16.61 -0.93 -13.90
CA TYR A 124 15.30 -1.06 -14.48
C TYR A 124 15.25 -0.46 -15.88
N THR A 125 14.86 -1.25 -16.86
CA THR A 125 14.62 -0.78 -18.23
C THR A 125 13.38 0.10 -18.26
N THR A 126 13.45 1.26 -18.88
CA THR A 126 12.30 2.15 -19.09
C THR A 126 11.37 1.55 -20.14
N LEU A 127 10.10 1.40 -19.78
CA LEU A 127 9.06 0.85 -20.66
C LEU A 127 8.08 1.96 -21.01
N ASN A 128 8.14 2.48 -22.23
CA ASN A 128 7.29 3.60 -22.63
C ASN A 128 5.92 3.15 -23.14
N ASN A 129 5.84 1.92 -23.65
CA ASN A 129 4.59 1.38 -24.18
C ASN A 129 4.52 -0.16 -24.03
N TYR A 130 3.37 -0.73 -24.34
CA TYR A 130 3.18 -2.19 -24.28
C TYR A 130 4.03 -2.98 -25.28
N ALA A 131 4.44 -2.38 -26.39
CA ALA A 131 5.34 -3.03 -27.35
C ALA A 131 6.75 -3.19 -26.74
N ASP A 132 7.23 -2.19 -25.99
CA ASP A 132 8.50 -2.27 -25.26
C ASP A 132 8.44 -3.37 -24.20
N LEU A 133 7.30 -3.55 -23.53
CA LEU A 133 7.11 -4.64 -22.59
C LEU A 133 7.31 -6.01 -23.24
N TRP A 134 6.76 -6.22 -24.43
CA TRP A 134 6.92 -7.49 -25.17
C TRP A 134 8.36 -7.71 -25.63
N LEU A 135 9.06 -6.66 -26.05
CA LEU A 135 10.45 -6.73 -26.47
C LEU A 135 11.40 -7.09 -25.31
N HIS A 136 11.11 -6.58 -24.11
CA HIS A 136 11.97 -6.75 -22.95
C HIS A 136 11.49 -7.88 -22.00
N LEU A 137 10.54 -8.72 -22.42
CA LEU A 137 10.06 -9.85 -21.61
C LEU A 137 11.15 -10.86 -21.22
N GLY A 138 12.28 -10.91 -21.93
CA GLY A 138 13.42 -11.75 -21.58
C GLY A 138 14.24 -11.23 -20.41
N GLU A 139 14.03 -9.99 -19.97
CA GLU A 139 14.83 -9.37 -18.93
C GLU A 139 14.29 -9.68 -17.51
N PHE A 140 15.20 -9.98 -16.59
CA PHE A 140 14.84 -10.28 -15.20
C PHE A 140 14.08 -9.14 -14.53
N ASN A 141 14.48 -7.89 -14.77
CA ASN A 141 13.85 -6.73 -14.14
C ASN A 141 12.36 -6.56 -14.54
N VAL A 142 11.99 -6.96 -15.77
CA VAL A 142 10.61 -6.90 -16.25
C VAL A 142 9.76 -7.98 -15.55
N TRP A 143 10.27 -9.21 -15.49
CA TRP A 143 9.62 -10.31 -14.77
C TRP A 143 9.48 -10.01 -13.28
N PHE A 144 10.48 -9.40 -12.67
CA PHE A 144 10.44 -9.06 -11.26
C PHE A 144 9.32 -8.05 -10.95
N ARG A 145 9.14 -7.02 -11.80
CA ARG A 145 8.02 -6.07 -11.69
C ARG A 145 6.66 -6.75 -11.89
N LEU A 146 6.53 -7.60 -12.90
CA LEU A 146 5.30 -8.37 -13.13
C LEU A 146 4.99 -9.30 -11.96
N PHE A 147 6.00 -9.95 -11.41
CA PHE A 147 5.84 -10.79 -10.22
C PHE A 147 5.39 -9.99 -9.01
N ALA A 148 5.91 -8.78 -8.81
CA ALA A 148 5.48 -7.89 -7.75
C ALA A 148 3.99 -7.50 -7.90
N ILE A 149 3.54 -7.17 -9.12
CA ILE A 149 2.14 -6.89 -9.42
C ILE A 149 1.25 -8.12 -9.20
N CYS A 150 1.67 -9.29 -9.66
CA CYS A 150 0.95 -10.54 -9.43
C CYS A 150 0.83 -10.86 -7.94
N THR A 151 1.89 -10.60 -7.17
CA THR A 151 1.88 -10.77 -5.72
C THR A 151 0.88 -9.82 -5.07
N MET A 152 0.83 -8.56 -5.48
CA MET A 152 -0.15 -7.59 -5.01
C MET A 152 -1.58 -8.07 -5.26
N LEU A 153 -1.87 -8.53 -6.47
CA LEU A 153 -3.18 -9.09 -6.81
C LEU A 153 -3.50 -10.34 -6.00
N PHE A 154 -2.53 -11.22 -5.80
CA PHE A 154 -2.72 -12.42 -4.97
C PHE A 154 -3.12 -12.05 -3.53
N TYR A 155 -2.49 -11.05 -2.92
CA TYR A 155 -2.87 -10.61 -1.58
C TYR A 155 -4.28 -9.99 -1.55
N CYS A 156 -4.67 -9.22 -2.57
CA CYS A 156 -6.04 -8.73 -2.70
C CYS A 156 -7.06 -9.88 -2.72
N PHE A 157 -6.83 -10.87 -3.59
CA PHE A 157 -7.74 -12.01 -3.71
C PHE A 157 -7.69 -12.98 -2.54
N SER A 158 -6.59 -13.06 -1.81
CA SER A 158 -6.46 -13.96 -0.66
C SER A 158 -7.41 -13.63 0.48
N LEU A 159 -7.88 -12.37 0.59
CA LEU A 159 -8.91 -11.99 1.56
C LEU A 159 -10.23 -12.74 1.35
N PHE A 160 -10.57 -13.08 0.11
CA PHE A 160 -11.76 -13.87 -0.20
C PHE A 160 -11.65 -15.33 0.27
N LEU A 161 -10.44 -15.83 0.47
CA LEU A 161 -10.18 -17.19 0.96
C LEU A 161 -10.30 -17.30 2.49
N VAL A 162 -10.34 -16.16 3.19
CA VAL A 162 -10.48 -16.16 4.66
C VAL A 162 -11.91 -16.55 5.02
N PRO A 163 -12.12 -17.67 5.78
CA PRO A 163 -13.45 -18.11 6.15
C PRO A 163 -14.15 -17.05 7.01
N TYR A 164 -15.27 -16.55 6.53
CA TYR A 164 -16.04 -15.51 7.17
C TYR A 164 -17.53 -15.83 7.25
N ASP A 165 -18.08 -15.79 8.46
CA ASP A 165 -19.52 -16.00 8.64
C ASP A 165 -20.29 -14.68 8.48
N TRP A 166 -20.68 -14.40 7.24
CA TRP A 166 -21.41 -13.19 6.87
C TRP A 166 -22.74 -13.04 7.63
N ARG A 167 -23.41 -14.16 7.94
CA ARG A 167 -24.73 -14.12 8.57
C ARG A 167 -24.67 -13.70 10.03
N ARG A 168 -23.63 -14.11 10.75
CA ARG A 168 -23.43 -13.85 12.18
C ARG A 168 -22.64 -12.56 12.47
N SER A 169 -22.23 -11.85 11.45
CA SER A 169 -21.41 -10.65 11.62
C SER A 169 -22.19 -9.44 12.03
N SER A 170 -21.57 -8.59 12.84
CA SER A 170 -22.09 -7.25 13.13
C SER A 170 -22.15 -6.39 11.85
N VAL A 171 -22.99 -5.37 11.85
CA VAL A 171 -23.13 -4.42 10.74
C VAL A 171 -21.80 -3.78 10.38
N ASP A 172 -20.99 -3.42 11.38
CA ASP A 172 -19.68 -2.79 11.19
C ASP A 172 -18.69 -3.72 10.46
N LYS A 173 -18.66 -5.01 10.83
CA LYS A 173 -17.82 -5.99 10.14
C LYS A 173 -18.27 -6.22 8.70
N LYS A 174 -19.58 -6.27 8.45
CA LYS A 174 -20.13 -6.36 7.09
C LYS A 174 -19.71 -5.17 6.24
N PHE A 175 -19.79 -3.96 6.81
CA PHE A 175 -19.39 -2.73 6.12
C PHE A 175 -17.90 -2.76 5.74
N ILE A 176 -17.03 -3.12 6.69
CA ILE A 176 -15.59 -3.21 6.46
C ILE A 176 -15.28 -4.24 5.36
N MET A 177 -15.93 -5.40 5.40
CA MET A 177 -15.74 -6.43 4.37
C MET A 177 -16.21 -5.97 2.99
N THR A 178 -17.35 -5.29 2.92
CA THR A 178 -17.85 -4.75 1.64
C THR A 178 -16.92 -3.67 1.08
N TYR A 179 -16.28 -2.90 1.95
CA TYR A 179 -15.33 -1.85 1.52
C TYR A 179 -13.97 -2.40 1.12
N ALA A 180 -13.53 -3.52 1.72
CA ALA A 180 -12.25 -4.15 1.43
C ALA A 180 -12.29 -5.05 0.17
N MET A 181 -13.47 -5.45 -0.27
CA MET A 181 -13.72 -6.20 -1.51
C MET A 181 -13.94 -5.28 -2.71
#